data_d4021d6730fdf2f1e3b561036033b216
#
_entry.id   d4021d6730fdf2f1e3b561036033b216
#
_cell.length_a   1.000
_cell.length_b   1.000
_cell.length_c   1.000
_cell.angle_alpha   90.00
_cell.angle_beta   90.00
_cell.angle_gamma   90.00
#
_symmetry.space_group_name_H-M   'P 1'
#
loop_
_entity.id
_entity.type
_entity.pdbx_description
1 polymer ?
#
loop_
_entity_poly.entity_id
_entity_poly.type
_entity_poly.pdbx_seq_one_letter_code
_entity_poly.pdbx_strand_id
1 'polypeptide(L)'
;MSNQEIIDKLLNEELKLYQVDGEVSASEATDIRRELLEQKNGLNLSKISNNTLDMERASARNIENSIGVLQLPMGIAGPLKINGEYCQREVLVPLATSTPASFKALVLLATVPESP
;
A
#
# COMPACT_ATOMS: atom_id res chain seq x y z
N MET A 1 12.61 -21.51 -13.55
CA MET A 1 13.82 -20.86 -13.01
C MET A 1 13.65 -20.60 -11.52
N SER A 2 14.72 -20.72 -10.75
CA SER A 2 14.69 -20.34 -9.36
C SER A 2 14.67 -18.80 -9.21
N ASN A 3 14.22 -18.30 -8.07
CA ASN A 3 14.19 -16.87 -7.83
C ASN A 3 15.60 -16.27 -7.88
N GLN A 4 16.60 -17.00 -7.37
CA GLN A 4 17.97 -16.53 -7.42
C GLN A 4 18.53 -16.42 -8.84
N GLU A 5 18.13 -17.33 -9.72
CA GLU A 5 18.52 -17.26 -11.13
C GLU A 5 17.96 -16.01 -11.81
N ILE A 6 16.72 -15.66 -11.49
CA ILE A 6 16.09 -14.45 -12.01
C ILE A 6 16.79 -13.20 -11.46
N ILE A 7 17.14 -13.19 -10.18
CA ILE A 7 17.86 -12.08 -9.56
C ILE A 7 19.24 -11.92 -10.21
N ASP A 8 19.94 -13.02 -10.46
CA ASP A 8 21.26 -12.98 -11.12
C ASP A 8 21.14 -12.41 -12.53
N LYS A 9 20.10 -12.75 -13.28
CA LYS A 9 19.85 -12.18 -14.61
C LYS A 9 19.55 -10.69 -14.55
N LEU A 10 18.81 -10.25 -13.53
CA LEU A 10 18.55 -8.83 -13.31
C LEU A 10 19.83 -8.06 -12.97
N LEU A 11 20.67 -8.64 -12.13
CA LEU A 11 21.96 -8.05 -11.76
C LEU A 11 22.90 -7.93 -12.95
N ASN A 12 22.86 -8.89 -13.86
CA ASN A 12 23.71 -8.92 -15.07
C ASN A 12 23.09 -8.16 -16.24
N GLU A 13 21.95 -7.51 -16.02
CA GLU A 13 21.23 -6.76 -17.04
C GLU A 13 20.73 -7.61 -18.22
N GLU A 14 20.63 -8.92 -18.03
CA GLU A 14 20.06 -9.84 -19.02
C GLU A 14 18.53 -9.80 -19.02
N LEU A 15 17.91 -9.34 -17.94
CA LEU A 15 16.48 -9.25 -17.76
C LEU A 15 16.12 -7.88 -17.19
N LYS A 16 15.06 -7.27 -17.70
CA LYS A 16 14.59 -5.98 -17.19
C LYS A 16 13.53 -6.17 -16.11
N LEU A 17 13.37 -5.18 -15.25
CA LEU A 17 12.44 -5.26 -14.12
C LEU A 17 11.02 -5.64 -14.51
N TYR A 18 10.52 -5.08 -15.60
CA TYR A 18 9.16 -5.37 -16.04
C TYR A 18 8.99 -6.76 -16.66
N GLN A 19 10.09 -7.38 -17.09
CA GLN A 19 10.03 -8.71 -17.71
C GLN A 19 9.88 -9.84 -16.69
N VAL A 20 10.10 -9.55 -15.42
CA VAL A 20 9.95 -10.54 -14.35
C VAL A 20 8.51 -11.05 -14.27
N ASP A 21 7.53 -10.21 -14.52
CA ASP A 21 6.11 -10.60 -14.51
C ASP A 21 5.77 -11.65 -15.56
N GLY A 22 6.57 -11.78 -16.61
CA GLY A 22 6.41 -12.82 -17.61
C GLY A 22 6.99 -14.17 -17.23
N GLU A 23 7.84 -14.20 -16.21
CA GLU A 23 8.54 -15.43 -15.77
C GLU A 23 7.86 -16.09 -14.57
N VAL A 24 7.24 -15.30 -13.70
CA VAL A 24 6.62 -15.76 -12.46
C VAL A 24 5.32 -15.00 -12.21
N SER A 25 4.58 -15.38 -11.16
CA SER A 25 3.37 -14.67 -10.76
C SER A 25 3.70 -13.25 -10.27
N ALA A 26 2.71 -12.38 -10.25
CA ALA A 26 2.91 -11.01 -9.78
C ALA A 26 3.37 -10.95 -8.33
N SER A 27 2.88 -11.83 -7.47
CA SER A 27 3.33 -11.91 -6.08
C SER A 27 4.79 -12.30 -5.97
N GLU A 28 5.20 -13.30 -6.74
CA GLU A 28 6.61 -13.73 -6.77
C GLU A 28 7.50 -12.66 -7.40
N ALA A 29 7.03 -12.01 -8.45
CA ALA A 29 7.77 -10.92 -9.09
C ALA A 29 8.00 -9.76 -8.11
N THR A 30 7.01 -9.43 -7.29
CA THR A 30 7.13 -8.41 -6.24
C THR A 30 8.23 -8.79 -5.25
N ASP A 31 8.24 -10.03 -4.79
CA ASP A 31 9.24 -10.53 -3.85
C ASP A 31 10.64 -10.52 -4.47
N ILE A 32 10.76 -10.90 -5.74
CA ILE A 32 12.03 -10.94 -6.45
C ILE A 32 12.60 -9.52 -6.60
N ARG A 33 11.79 -8.56 -7.01
CA ARG A 33 12.26 -7.17 -7.15
C ARG A 33 12.70 -6.57 -5.81
N ARG A 34 11.98 -6.87 -4.74
CA ARG A 34 12.32 -6.43 -3.40
C ARG A 34 13.64 -7.04 -2.96
N GLU A 35 13.81 -8.34 -3.15
CA GLU A 35 15.01 -9.06 -2.81
C GLU A 35 16.22 -8.57 -3.63
N LEU A 36 16.02 -8.24 -4.90
CA LEU A 36 17.03 -7.62 -5.73
C LEU A 36 17.55 -6.32 -5.12
N LEU A 37 16.65 -5.45 -4.68
CA LEU A 37 17.02 -4.19 -4.03
C LEU A 37 17.77 -4.43 -2.72
N GLU A 38 17.33 -5.40 -1.93
CA GLU A 38 18.01 -5.76 -0.69
C GLU A 38 19.44 -6.22 -0.94
N GLN A 39 19.65 -7.10 -1.92
CA GLN A 39 20.97 -7.61 -2.27
C GLN A 39 21.86 -6.54 -2.89
N LYS A 40 21.30 -5.76 -3.81
CA LYS A 40 22.07 -4.76 -4.55
C LYS A 40 22.52 -3.58 -3.69
N ASN A 41 21.68 -3.15 -2.77
CA ASN A 41 21.91 -1.93 -1.99
C ASN A 41 22.12 -2.18 -0.49
N GLY A 42 22.12 -3.44 -0.05
CA GLY A 42 22.29 -3.79 1.35
C GLY A 42 21.17 -3.29 2.25
N LEU A 43 19.94 -3.29 1.74
CA LEU A 43 18.77 -2.80 2.46
C LEU A 43 18.00 -3.93 3.13
N ASN A 44 17.25 -3.59 4.16
CA ASN A 44 16.27 -4.48 4.77
C ASN A 44 14.87 -3.89 4.51
N LEU A 45 14.13 -4.49 3.59
CA LEU A 45 12.82 -4.04 3.18
C LEU A 45 11.68 -4.92 3.73
N SER A 46 11.93 -5.61 4.84
CA SER A 46 10.95 -6.51 5.44
C SER A 46 9.64 -5.82 5.81
N LYS A 47 9.70 -4.53 6.15
CA LYS A 47 8.50 -3.78 6.56
C LYS A 47 7.51 -3.54 5.43
N ILE A 48 7.94 -3.56 4.19
CA ILE A 48 7.04 -3.41 3.03
C ILE A 48 6.68 -4.76 2.39
N SER A 49 7.15 -5.86 2.95
CA SER A 49 6.91 -7.21 2.43
C SER A 49 5.58 -7.81 2.86
N ASN A 50 5.06 -7.41 4.01
CA ASN A 50 3.82 -7.95 4.56
C ASN A 50 2.62 -7.21 3.98
N ASN A 51 1.74 -7.95 3.32
CA ASN A 51 0.53 -7.36 2.76
C ASN A 51 -0.58 -8.41 2.68
N THR A 52 -1.81 -7.90 2.58
CA THR A 52 -3.00 -8.70 2.36
C THR A 52 -3.63 -8.39 1.00
N LEU A 53 -2.94 -7.59 0.17
CA LEU A 53 -3.43 -7.22 -1.14
C LEU A 53 -3.27 -8.36 -2.15
N ASP A 54 -4.21 -8.43 -3.07
CA ASP A 54 -4.08 -9.27 -4.24
C ASP A 54 -3.11 -8.59 -5.21
N MET A 55 -1.84 -9.00 -5.17
CA MET A 55 -0.79 -8.39 -5.99
C MET A 55 -0.98 -8.63 -7.48
N GLU A 56 -1.64 -9.72 -7.85
CA GLU A 56 -1.97 -9.97 -9.26
C GLU A 56 -2.87 -8.86 -9.79
N ARG A 57 -3.88 -8.53 -9.02
CA ARG A 57 -4.83 -7.47 -9.39
C ARG A 57 -4.21 -6.08 -9.31
N ALA A 58 -3.42 -5.81 -8.27
CA ALA A 58 -2.75 -4.53 -8.09
C ALA A 58 -1.77 -4.26 -9.23
N SER A 59 -0.97 -5.27 -9.61
CA SER A 59 0.00 -5.17 -10.71
C SER A 59 -0.68 -4.98 -12.05
N ALA A 60 -1.86 -5.56 -12.25
CA ALA A 60 -2.58 -5.42 -13.51
C ALA A 60 -3.21 -4.04 -13.68
N ARG A 61 -3.50 -3.33 -12.60
CA ARG A 61 -4.34 -2.12 -12.64
C ARG A 61 -3.72 -0.86 -12.05
N ASN A 62 -2.88 -0.99 -11.04
CA ASN A 62 -2.49 0.14 -10.20
C ASN A 62 -1.01 0.46 -10.20
N ILE A 63 -0.14 -0.54 -10.31
CA ILE A 63 1.29 -0.33 -10.09
C ILE A 63 2.14 -1.18 -11.02
N GLU A 64 3.18 -0.61 -11.58
CA GLU A 64 4.18 -1.32 -12.35
C GLU A 64 5.39 -1.61 -11.48
N ASN A 65 6.10 -2.71 -11.78
CA ASN A 65 7.34 -3.09 -11.10
C ASN A 65 7.19 -3.09 -9.58
N SER A 66 6.12 -3.68 -9.08
CA SER A 66 5.84 -3.69 -7.64
C SER A 66 6.94 -4.34 -6.83
N ILE A 67 7.22 -3.79 -5.66
CA ILE A 67 8.22 -4.31 -4.70
C ILE A 67 7.64 -4.58 -3.32
N GLY A 68 6.42 -4.15 -3.06
CA GLY A 68 5.78 -4.32 -1.77
C GLY A 68 4.66 -3.32 -1.57
N VAL A 69 4.33 -3.05 -0.33
CA VAL A 69 3.24 -2.16 0.05
C VAL A 69 3.68 -1.21 1.15
N LEU A 70 3.06 -0.05 1.19
CA LEU A 70 3.16 0.85 2.34
C LEU A 70 1.95 0.64 3.24
N GLN A 71 2.20 0.62 4.53
CA GLN A 71 1.12 0.58 5.51
C GLN A 71 0.85 2.00 5.99
N LEU A 72 -0.39 2.43 5.88
CA LEU A 72 -0.82 3.73 6.36
C LEU A 72 -1.64 3.56 7.63
N PRO A 73 -1.34 4.33 8.68
CA PRO A 73 -2.16 4.29 9.88
C PRO A 73 -3.60 4.72 9.57
N MET A 74 -4.56 3.99 10.13
CA MET A 74 -5.96 4.35 10.04
C MET A 74 -6.50 4.65 11.43
N GLY A 75 -7.33 5.67 11.50
CA GLY A 75 -8.04 6.00 12.71
C GLY A 75 -9.51 6.25 12.40
N ILE A 76 -10.26 6.63 13.40
CA ILE A 76 -11.69 6.90 13.27
C ILE A 76 -11.96 8.32 13.73
N ALA A 77 -12.65 9.09 12.90
CA ALA A 77 -13.15 10.41 13.26
C ALA A 77 -14.63 10.34 13.58
N GLY A 78 -15.05 11.11 14.54
CA GLY A 78 -16.44 11.20 14.93
C GLY A 78 -16.66 10.83 16.39
N PRO A 79 -17.92 10.54 16.79
CA PRO A 79 -19.08 10.36 15.89
C PRO A 79 -19.49 11.64 15.17
N LEU A 80 -19.83 11.49 13.90
CA LEU A 80 -20.35 12.57 13.08
C LEU A 80 -21.86 12.42 12.97
N LYS A 81 -22.60 13.46 13.39
CA LYS A 81 -24.04 13.44 13.32
C LYS A 81 -24.48 13.90 11.94
N ILE A 82 -25.19 13.03 11.23
CA ILE A 82 -25.75 13.35 9.94
C ILE A 82 -27.24 13.60 10.09
N ASN A 83 -27.67 14.77 9.61
CA ASN A 83 -29.08 15.15 9.60
C ASN A 83 -29.46 15.53 8.18
N GLY A 84 -29.60 14.50 7.34
CA GLY A 84 -29.93 14.67 5.93
C GLY A 84 -31.29 14.09 5.60
N GLU A 85 -31.71 14.29 4.36
CA GLU A 85 -33.02 13.85 3.89
C GLU A 85 -33.17 12.32 3.95
N TYR A 86 -32.10 11.59 3.61
CA TYR A 86 -32.14 10.13 3.54
C TYR A 86 -31.35 9.44 4.66
N CYS A 87 -30.70 10.21 5.52
CA CYS A 87 -29.88 9.65 6.59
C CYS A 87 -29.90 10.58 7.80
N GLN A 88 -30.36 10.07 8.93
CA GLN A 88 -30.36 10.79 10.20
C GLN A 88 -29.78 9.87 11.26
N ARG A 89 -28.45 9.90 11.41
CA ARG A 89 -27.75 9.05 12.37
C ARG A 89 -26.35 9.54 12.66
N GLU A 90 -25.76 8.99 13.69
CA GLU A 90 -24.33 9.20 13.97
C GLU A 90 -23.52 8.14 13.23
N VAL A 91 -22.42 8.57 12.63
CA VAL A 91 -21.52 7.68 11.90
C VAL A 91 -20.09 7.90 12.34
N LEU A 92 -19.29 6.86 12.25
CA LEU A 92 -17.83 6.92 12.43
C LEU A 92 -17.18 6.88 11.05
N VAL A 93 -16.22 7.76 10.84
CA VAL A 93 -15.57 7.89 9.54
C VAL A 93 -14.14 7.38 9.64
N PRO A 94 -13.79 6.28 8.97
CA PRO A 94 -12.41 5.83 8.93
C PRO A 94 -11.58 6.75 8.04
N LEU A 95 -10.39 7.09 8.50
CA LEU A 95 -9.47 7.96 7.79
C LEU A 95 -8.07 7.39 7.86
N ALA A 96 -7.34 7.48 6.74
CA ALA A 96 -5.94 7.12 6.67
C ALA A 96 -5.14 8.36 6.27
N THR A 97 -3.97 8.52 6.87
CA THR A 97 -3.11 9.66 6.56
C THR A 97 -1.66 9.32 6.81
N SER A 98 -0.79 9.91 6.01
CA SER A 98 0.66 9.87 6.23
C SER A 98 1.15 10.99 7.14
N THR A 99 0.29 11.97 7.46
CA THR A 99 0.65 13.11 8.30
C THR A 99 -0.25 13.19 9.52
N PRO A 100 0.29 12.97 10.75
CA PRO A 100 -0.51 13.00 11.97
C PRO A 100 -1.28 14.30 12.19
N ALA A 101 -0.69 15.43 11.81
CA ALA A 101 -1.34 16.75 11.96
C ALA A 101 -2.61 16.85 11.14
N SER A 102 -2.62 16.32 9.92
CA SER A 102 -3.80 16.32 9.05
C SER A 102 -4.93 15.48 9.63
N PHE A 103 -4.62 14.31 10.17
CA PHE A 103 -5.61 13.47 10.82
C PHE A 103 -6.23 14.15 12.03
N LYS A 104 -5.41 14.77 12.89
CA LYS A 104 -5.89 15.50 14.06
C LYS A 104 -6.82 16.65 13.68
N ALA A 105 -6.51 17.38 12.63
CA ALA A 105 -7.35 18.46 12.13
C ALA A 105 -8.72 17.93 11.66
N LEU A 106 -8.72 16.80 10.92
CA LEU A 106 -9.95 16.18 10.47
C LEU A 106 -10.81 15.68 11.63
N VAL A 107 -10.20 15.08 12.64
CA VAL A 107 -10.90 14.64 13.84
C VAL A 107 -11.56 15.81 14.55
N LEU A 108 -10.85 16.93 14.70
CA LEU A 108 -11.40 18.14 15.32
C LEU A 108 -12.60 18.68 14.54
N LEU A 109 -12.52 18.69 13.20
CA LEU A 109 -13.62 19.14 12.37
C LEU A 109 -14.84 18.22 12.50
N ALA A 110 -14.60 16.90 12.55
CA ALA A 110 -15.67 15.93 12.68
C ALA A 110 -16.37 15.96 14.05
N THR A 111 -15.70 16.46 15.08
CA THR A 111 -16.24 16.52 16.45
C THR A 111 -16.86 17.87 16.80
N VAL A 112 -16.84 18.85 15.89
CA VAL A 112 -17.49 20.13 16.11
C VAL A 112 -19.00 19.91 16.16
N PRO A 113 -19.66 20.40 17.25
CA PRO A 113 -21.11 20.24 17.35
C PRO A 113 -21.82 20.97 16.22
N GLU A 114 -22.90 20.36 15.73
CA GLU A 114 -23.75 21.04 14.75
C GLU A 114 -24.31 22.30 15.32
N SER A 115 -24.35 23.35 14.50
CA SER A 115 -25.07 24.53 14.87
C SER A 115 -26.56 24.23 14.94
N PRO A 116 -27.24 24.67 15.98
CA PRO A 116 -28.67 24.45 16.10
C PRO A 116 -29.45 25.10 14.97
#